data_0ecfdff0b86ab7e7bf25394d73be0dd1
#
_entry.id   0ecfdff0b86ab7e7bf25394d73be0dd1
#
_cell.length_a   1.000
_cell.length_b   1.000
_cell.length_c   1.000
_cell.angle_alpha   90.00
_cell.angle_beta   90.00
_cell.angle_gamma   90.00
#
_symmetry.space_group_name_H-M   'P 1'
#
loop_
_entity.id
_entity.type
_entity.pdbx_description
1 polymer ?
#
loop_
_entity_poly.entity_id
_entity_poly.type
_entity_poly.pdbx_seq_one_letter_code
_entity_poly.pdbx_strand_id
1 'polypeptide(L)'
;EPAIGTLKQAGAGIDAAKAPLLYALLNDWSGILVTCVGIGVGLATVLGILRFLKNWSLVPLIIPNIIILTILSLIAYMDDKTAAIIGLAWDCGGVTTGPVTVPLVLALGMGVTSSLGKEDTGMSGFGIVTLASLFPIIAVLSLSLIMHYGGLVDYAEITAQAGAVVVTEAGSIWDNLFVQSSILAVQAIVPLCIF
;
A
#
# COMPACT_ATOMS: atom_id res chain seq x y z
N GLU A 1 1.14 -10.20 -1.28
CA GLU A 1 1.20 -9.66 -2.64
C GLU A 1 2.67 -9.53 -3.05
N PRO A 2 3.11 -10.06 -4.21
CA PRO A 2 4.51 -9.99 -4.64
C PRO A 2 5.04 -8.54 -4.71
N ALA A 3 4.19 -7.59 -5.07
CA ALA A 3 4.54 -6.19 -5.19
C ALA A 3 4.89 -5.50 -3.84
N ILE A 4 4.39 -5.99 -2.71
CA ILE A 4 4.83 -5.51 -1.39
C ILE A 4 6.28 -5.98 -1.10
N GLY A 5 6.67 -7.14 -1.61
CA GLY A 5 8.05 -7.62 -1.55
C GLY A 5 9.02 -6.68 -2.29
N THR A 6 8.62 -6.16 -3.46
CA THR A 6 9.44 -5.19 -4.22
C THR A 6 9.52 -3.83 -3.52
N LEU A 7 8.44 -3.39 -2.87
CA LEU A 7 8.44 -2.18 -2.04
C LEU A 7 9.43 -2.28 -0.85
N LYS A 8 9.48 -3.45 -0.19
CA LYS A 8 10.47 -3.71 0.86
C LYS A 8 11.91 -3.66 0.34
N GLN A 9 12.17 -4.23 -0.82
CA GLN A 9 13.51 -4.19 -1.43
C GLN A 9 13.90 -2.76 -1.83
N ALA A 10 12.96 -1.97 -2.34
CA ALA A 10 13.19 -0.56 -2.60
C ALA A 10 13.48 0.24 -1.31
N GLY A 11 12.89 -0.17 -0.18
CA GLY A 11 13.12 0.42 1.13
C GLY A 11 14.57 0.32 1.61
N ALA A 12 15.28 -0.74 1.24
CA ALA A 12 16.70 -0.92 1.58
C ALA A 12 17.62 0.14 0.94
N GLY A 13 17.20 0.76 -0.17
CA GLY A 13 17.94 1.83 -0.85
C GLY A 13 17.61 3.25 -0.39
N ILE A 14 16.73 3.41 0.60
CA ILE A 14 16.30 4.73 1.07
C ILE A 14 17.31 5.28 2.07
N ASP A 15 17.69 6.54 1.86
CA ASP A 15 18.54 7.29 2.80
C ASP A 15 17.71 7.65 4.04
N ALA A 16 17.99 6.95 5.15
CA ALA A 16 17.29 7.17 6.42
C ALA A 16 17.52 8.57 7.00
N ALA A 17 18.58 9.27 6.58
CA ALA A 17 18.79 10.66 7.00
C ALA A 17 17.80 11.62 6.34
N LYS A 18 17.33 11.30 5.10
CA LYS A 18 16.39 12.14 4.34
C LYS A 18 14.94 11.81 4.65
N ALA A 19 14.62 10.52 4.88
CA ALA A 19 13.26 10.07 5.12
C ALA A 19 13.21 9.00 6.22
N PRO A 20 13.46 9.35 7.49
CA PRO A 20 13.62 8.38 8.58
C PRO A 20 12.35 7.57 8.84
N LEU A 21 11.18 8.19 8.77
CA LEU A 21 9.91 7.49 8.98
C LEU A 21 9.60 6.50 7.85
N LEU A 22 9.92 6.86 6.61
CA LEU A 22 9.76 5.99 5.45
C LEU A 22 10.69 4.77 5.54
N TYR A 23 11.95 4.99 5.95
CA TYR A 23 12.91 3.93 6.19
C TYR A 23 12.42 2.97 7.28
N ALA A 24 11.99 3.49 8.44
CA ALA A 24 11.46 2.70 9.53
C ALA A 24 10.27 1.85 9.10
N LEU A 25 9.32 2.44 8.37
CA LEU A 25 8.11 1.75 7.93
C LEU A 25 8.41 0.58 6.98
N LEU A 26 9.38 0.75 6.09
CA LEU A 26 9.72 -0.27 5.08
C LEU A 26 10.66 -1.36 5.61
N ASN A 27 11.54 -1.04 6.55
CA ASN A 27 12.51 -1.99 7.10
C ASN A 27 12.06 -2.56 8.44
N ASP A 28 11.97 -1.74 9.48
CA ASP A 28 11.73 -2.20 10.85
C ASP A 28 10.27 -2.61 11.07
N TRP A 29 9.32 -1.82 10.54
CA TRP A 29 7.89 -2.01 10.74
C TRP A 29 7.16 -2.56 9.51
N SER A 30 7.89 -3.16 8.59
CA SER A 30 7.35 -3.68 7.34
C SER A 30 6.24 -4.72 7.53
N GLY A 31 6.31 -5.53 8.59
CA GLY A 31 5.24 -6.49 8.93
C GLY A 31 3.93 -5.81 9.33
N ILE A 32 4.02 -4.70 10.07
CA ILE A 32 2.85 -3.91 10.48
C ILE A 32 2.27 -3.17 9.27
N LEU A 33 3.13 -2.63 8.41
CA LEU A 33 2.69 -2.02 7.15
C LEU A 33 1.85 -2.98 6.31
N VAL A 34 2.36 -4.20 6.08
CA VAL A 34 1.65 -5.26 5.33
C VAL A 34 0.33 -5.63 5.98
N THR A 35 0.32 -5.78 7.30
CA THR A 35 -0.90 -6.09 8.07
C THR A 35 -1.93 -4.97 7.96
N CYS A 36 -1.48 -3.72 8.05
CA CYS A 36 -2.33 -2.54 7.92
C CYS A 36 -2.97 -2.43 6.53
N VAL A 37 -2.18 -2.65 5.48
CA VAL A 37 -2.68 -2.75 4.08
C VAL A 37 -3.69 -3.88 3.95
N GLY A 38 -3.40 -5.06 4.51
CA GLY A 38 -4.30 -6.22 4.49
C GLY A 38 -5.64 -5.94 5.20
N ILE A 39 -5.61 -5.28 6.35
CA ILE A 39 -6.82 -4.84 7.06
C ILE A 39 -7.61 -3.86 6.19
N GLY A 40 -6.95 -2.89 5.56
CA GLY A 40 -7.58 -1.95 4.63
C GLY A 40 -8.33 -2.64 3.50
N VAL A 41 -7.69 -3.59 2.81
CA VAL A 41 -8.31 -4.39 1.73
C VAL A 41 -9.47 -5.23 2.28
N GLY A 42 -9.30 -5.85 3.45
CA GLY A 42 -10.34 -6.64 4.09
C GLY A 42 -11.60 -5.82 4.38
N LEU A 43 -11.44 -4.64 4.98
CA LEU A 43 -12.55 -3.70 5.24
C LEU A 43 -13.23 -3.25 3.94
N ALA A 44 -12.45 -2.91 2.92
CA ALA A 44 -12.97 -2.54 1.61
C ALA A 44 -13.84 -3.65 0.99
N THR A 45 -13.37 -4.90 1.08
CA THR A 45 -14.07 -6.07 0.56
C THR A 45 -15.38 -6.30 1.31
N VAL A 46 -15.36 -6.25 2.64
CA VAL A 46 -16.57 -6.39 3.47
C VAL A 46 -17.59 -5.31 3.13
N LEU A 47 -17.17 -4.04 3.05
CA LEU A 47 -18.06 -2.93 2.68
C LEU A 47 -18.58 -3.05 1.25
N GLY A 48 -17.74 -3.51 0.33
CA GLY A 48 -18.12 -3.80 -1.04
C GLY A 48 -19.21 -4.87 -1.14
N ILE A 49 -19.10 -5.97 -0.38
CA ILE A 49 -20.12 -7.02 -0.32
C ILE A 49 -21.39 -6.51 0.36
N LEU A 50 -21.29 -5.81 1.49
CA LEU A 50 -22.44 -5.23 2.18
C LEU A 50 -23.23 -4.28 1.28
N ARG A 51 -22.54 -3.53 0.44
CA ARG A 51 -23.17 -2.67 -0.58
C ARG A 51 -24.10 -3.47 -1.49
N PHE A 52 -23.67 -4.64 -1.98
CA PHE A 52 -24.51 -5.47 -2.84
C PHE A 52 -25.72 -6.05 -2.11
N LEU A 53 -25.52 -6.49 -0.87
CA LEU A 53 -26.60 -7.01 -0.03
C LEU A 53 -27.66 -5.95 0.23
N LYS A 54 -27.24 -4.71 0.52
CA LYS A 54 -28.13 -3.60 0.90
C LYS A 54 -28.55 -2.70 -0.29
N ASN A 55 -28.11 -2.99 -1.52
CA ASN A 55 -28.35 -2.17 -2.71
C ASN A 55 -27.91 -0.69 -2.55
N TRP A 56 -26.83 -0.44 -1.84
CA TRP A 56 -26.32 0.91 -1.68
C TRP A 56 -25.65 1.38 -2.97
N SER A 57 -25.83 2.66 -3.30
CA SER A 57 -25.05 3.28 -4.39
C SER A 57 -23.56 3.38 -3.97
N LEU A 58 -22.68 3.40 -4.97
CA LEU A 58 -21.23 3.50 -4.75
C LEU A 58 -20.80 4.90 -4.27
N VAL A 59 -21.51 5.92 -4.75
CA VAL A 59 -21.18 7.33 -4.52
C VAL A 59 -21.07 7.70 -3.03
N PRO A 60 -22.05 7.37 -2.15
CA PRO A 60 -21.97 7.71 -0.74
C PRO A 60 -20.87 6.94 0.02
N LEU A 61 -20.30 5.90 -0.57
CA LEU A 61 -19.14 5.19 -0.01
C LEU A 61 -17.82 5.83 -0.45
N ILE A 62 -17.72 6.28 -1.71
CA ILE A 62 -16.48 6.86 -2.26
C ILE A 62 -16.25 8.29 -1.74
N ILE A 63 -17.28 9.14 -1.72
CA ILE A 63 -17.12 10.57 -1.35
C ILE A 63 -16.52 10.75 0.04
N PRO A 64 -17.03 10.11 1.11
CA PRO A 64 -16.42 10.24 2.43
C PRO A 64 -14.98 9.74 2.50
N ASN A 65 -14.66 8.63 1.79
CA ASN A 65 -13.30 8.11 1.74
C ASN A 65 -12.33 9.08 1.06
N ILE A 66 -12.75 9.73 -0.04
CA ILE A 66 -11.93 10.76 -0.71
C ILE A 66 -11.71 11.96 0.22
N ILE A 67 -12.73 12.41 0.94
CA ILE A 67 -12.62 13.52 1.89
C ILE A 67 -11.63 13.16 3.00
N ILE A 68 -11.76 11.98 3.61
CA ILE A 68 -10.86 11.50 4.67
C ILE A 68 -9.43 11.42 4.12
N LEU A 69 -9.25 10.85 2.93
CA LEU A 69 -7.95 10.71 2.28
C LEU A 69 -7.30 12.07 2.01
N THR A 70 -8.09 13.05 1.54
CA THR A 70 -7.61 14.40 1.29
C THR A 70 -7.16 15.08 2.59
N ILE A 71 -7.95 14.95 3.66
CA ILE A 71 -7.61 15.51 4.98
C ILE A 71 -6.34 14.86 5.52
N LEU A 72 -6.23 13.53 5.50
CA LEU A 72 -5.04 12.81 5.97
C LEU A 72 -3.80 13.17 5.16
N SER A 73 -3.92 13.27 3.83
CA SER A 73 -2.82 13.68 2.96
C SER A 73 -2.39 15.12 3.23
N LEU A 74 -3.33 16.02 3.51
CA LEU A 74 -3.02 17.40 3.85
C LEU A 74 -2.28 17.49 5.20
N ILE A 75 -2.73 16.75 6.21
CA ILE A 75 -2.04 16.68 7.51
C ILE A 75 -0.62 16.10 7.33
N ALA A 76 -0.48 15.02 6.57
CA ALA A 76 0.82 14.42 6.31
C ALA A 76 1.76 15.34 5.50
N TYR A 77 1.22 16.20 4.66
CA TYR A 77 1.99 17.17 3.87
C TYR A 77 2.54 18.34 4.70
N MET A 78 1.88 18.67 5.83
CA MET A 78 2.30 19.79 6.68
C MET A 78 3.59 19.51 7.47
N ASP A 79 4.02 18.26 7.55
CA ASP A 79 5.24 17.87 8.25
C ASP A 79 6.22 17.16 7.29
N ASP A 80 7.43 17.68 7.15
CA ASP A 80 8.46 17.16 6.25
C ASP A 80 8.77 15.67 6.49
N LYS A 81 8.64 15.20 7.74
CA LYS A 81 8.91 13.79 8.09
C LYS A 81 7.84 12.84 7.59
N THR A 82 6.59 13.29 7.52
CA THR A 82 5.45 12.49 7.06
C THR A 82 5.15 12.69 5.57
N ALA A 83 5.58 13.79 4.98
CA ALA A 83 5.37 14.10 3.57
C ALA A 83 5.92 13.00 2.63
N ALA A 84 7.08 12.43 2.95
CA ALA A 84 7.68 11.34 2.18
C ALA A 84 6.81 10.06 2.13
N ILE A 85 5.91 9.86 3.11
CA ILE A 85 5.06 8.68 3.20
C ILE A 85 3.84 8.79 2.28
N ILE A 86 3.46 9.99 1.86
CA ILE A 86 2.33 10.18 0.95
C ILE A 86 2.53 9.33 -0.32
N GLY A 87 3.73 9.36 -0.91
CA GLY A 87 4.07 8.54 -2.07
C GLY A 87 3.89 7.04 -1.78
N LEU A 88 4.46 6.55 -0.68
CA LEU A 88 4.31 5.15 -0.26
C LEU A 88 2.84 4.75 -0.06
N ALA A 89 2.03 5.61 0.54
CA ALA A 89 0.62 5.32 0.77
C ALA A 89 -0.14 5.17 -0.56
N TRP A 90 0.09 6.05 -1.53
CA TRP A 90 -0.49 5.95 -2.86
C TRP A 90 -0.01 4.70 -3.60
N ASP A 91 1.27 4.37 -3.49
CA ASP A 91 1.83 3.13 -4.06
C ASP A 91 1.19 1.89 -3.44
N CYS A 92 0.95 1.86 -2.14
CA CYS A 92 0.22 0.78 -1.47
C CYS A 92 -1.20 0.61 -2.02
N GLY A 93 -1.90 1.71 -2.33
CA GLY A 93 -3.21 1.67 -2.99
C GLY A 93 -3.13 1.10 -4.41
N GLY A 94 -2.12 1.47 -5.18
CA GLY A 94 -1.85 0.93 -6.51
C GLY A 94 -1.48 -0.55 -6.49
N VAL A 95 -0.60 -0.92 -5.57
CA VAL A 95 -0.12 -2.30 -5.39
C VAL A 95 -1.25 -3.26 -5.01
N THR A 96 -2.21 -2.83 -4.21
CA THR A 96 -3.38 -3.66 -3.82
C THR A 96 -4.33 -3.93 -4.99
N THR A 97 -4.25 -3.17 -6.08
CA THR A 97 -4.97 -3.43 -7.34
C THR A 97 -4.13 -4.24 -8.34
N GLY A 98 -3.29 -5.13 -7.85
CA GLY A 98 -2.42 -5.98 -8.65
C GLY A 98 -3.12 -7.15 -9.35
N PRO A 99 -2.34 -7.93 -10.13
CA PRO A 99 -2.88 -9.00 -10.99
C PRO A 99 -3.52 -10.17 -10.24
N VAL A 100 -3.31 -10.28 -8.94
CA VAL A 100 -3.90 -11.32 -8.09
C VAL A 100 -5.15 -10.81 -7.39
N THR A 101 -5.08 -9.63 -6.78
CA THR A 101 -6.17 -9.09 -5.95
C THR A 101 -7.37 -8.70 -6.78
N VAL A 102 -7.18 -8.06 -7.94
CA VAL A 102 -8.29 -7.60 -8.79
C VAL A 102 -9.13 -8.77 -9.32
N PRO A 103 -8.57 -9.82 -9.95
CA PRO A 103 -9.36 -10.97 -10.38
C PRO A 103 -10.08 -11.68 -9.23
N LEU A 104 -9.42 -11.80 -8.08
CA LEU A 104 -10.00 -12.43 -6.88
C LEU A 104 -11.22 -11.65 -6.38
N VAL A 105 -11.08 -10.34 -6.24
CA VAL A 105 -12.14 -9.43 -5.77
C VAL A 105 -13.31 -9.38 -6.77
N LEU A 106 -13.01 -9.36 -8.08
CA LEU A 106 -14.03 -9.42 -9.13
C LEU A 106 -14.78 -10.74 -9.09
N ALA A 107 -14.08 -11.88 -9.00
CA ALA A 107 -14.69 -13.19 -8.92
C ALA A 107 -15.60 -13.32 -7.68
N LEU A 108 -15.16 -12.78 -6.54
CA LEU A 108 -15.94 -12.74 -5.31
C LEU A 108 -17.19 -11.86 -5.47
N GLY A 109 -17.06 -10.68 -6.09
CA GLY A 109 -18.17 -9.80 -6.41
C GLY A 109 -19.21 -10.47 -7.33
N MET A 110 -18.74 -11.11 -8.41
CA MET A 110 -19.60 -11.85 -9.34
C MET A 110 -20.28 -13.05 -8.65
N GLY A 111 -19.56 -13.80 -7.81
CA GLY A 111 -20.11 -14.91 -7.05
C GLY A 111 -21.24 -14.49 -6.11
N VAL A 112 -21.08 -13.36 -5.41
CA VAL A 112 -22.11 -12.81 -4.52
C VAL A 112 -23.33 -12.32 -5.31
N THR A 113 -23.15 -11.58 -6.40
CA THR A 113 -24.28 -11.08 -7.23
C THR A 113 -25.05 -12.22 -7.87
N SER A 114 -24.37 -13.24 -8.39
CA SER A 114 -24.97 -14.45 -8.94
C SER A 114 -25.78 -15.22 -7.88
N SER A 115 -25.26 -15.35 -6.67
CA SER A 115 -25.96 -16.00 -5.55
C SER A 115 -27.22 -15.25 -5.11
N LEU A 116 -27.28 -13.94 -5.36
CA LEU A 116 -28.44 -13.10 -5.07
C LEU A 116 -29.47 -13.07 -6.22
N GLY A 117 -29.23 -13.80 -7.30
CA GLY A 117 -30.12 -13.83 -8.48
C GLY A 117 -30.18 -12.49 -9.22
N LYS A 118 -29.19 -11.63 -9.08
CA LYS A 118 -29.09 -10.35 -9.78
C LYS A 118 -28.30 -10.54 -11.06
N GLU A 119 -28.76 -9.93 -12.16
CA GLU A 119 -27.96 -9.87 -13.38
C GLU A 119 -26.68 -9.06 -13.09
N ASP A 120 -25.54 -9.69 -13.33
CA ASP A 120 -24.24 -9.04 -13.17
C ASP A 120 -23.98 -8.15 -14.40
N THR A 121 -24.06 -6.86 -14.22
CA THR A 121 -23.74 -5.88 -15.27
C THR A 121 -22.23 -5.69 -15.46
N GLY A 122 -21.36 -6.49 -14.79
CA GLY A 122 -19.91 -6.32 -14.81
C GLY A 122 -19.40 -5.12 -14.00
N MET A 123 -20.27 -4.16 -13.71
CA MET A 123 -19.92 -2.97 -12.92
C MET A 123 -19.93 -3.24 -11.40
N SER A 124 -20.54 -4.34 -10.99
CA SER A 124 -20.67 -4.70 -9.58
C SER A 124 -19.29 -4.92 -8.93
N GLY A 125 -18.44 -5.71 -9.55
CA GLY A 125 -17.08 -5.97 -9.05
C GLY A 125 -16.18 -4.74 -9.06
N PHE A 126 -16.36 -3.82 -10.03
CA PHE A 126 -15.53 -2.63 -10.15
C PHE A 126 -15.63 -1.70 -8.93
N GLY A 127 -16.80 -1.60 -8.32
CA GLY A 127 -16.99 -0.81 -7.10
C GLY A 127 -16.21 -1.35 -5.90
N ILE A 128 -16.04 -2.69 -5.78
CA ILE A 128 -15.23 -3.28 -4.72
C ILE A 128 -13.75 -2.97 -4.95
N VAL A 129 -13.27 -3.07 -6.20
CA VAL A 129 -11.89 -2.75 -6.57
C VAL A 129 -11.54 -1.29 -6.24
N THR A 130 -12.45 -0.35 -6.52
CA THR A 130 -12.25 1.07 -6.16
C THR A 130 -12.09 1.27 -4.65
N LEU A 131 -12.92 0.60 -3.84
CA LEU A 131 -12.76 0.65 -2.38
C LEU A 131 -11.47 -0.03 -1.93
N ALA A 132 -11.10 -1.15 -2.54
CA ALA A 132 -9.87 -1.88 -2.25
C ALA A 132 -8.59 -1.08 -2.53
N SER A 133 -8.67 -0.06 -3.40
CA SER A 133 -7.56 0.89 -3.60
C SER A 133 -7.53 1.99 -2.54
N LEU A 134 -8.69 2.56 -2.19
CA LEU A 134 -8.77 3.73 -1.29
C LEU A 134 -8.47 3.38 0.17
N PHE A 135 -8.97 2.25 0.66
CA PHE A 135 -8.82 1.87 2.07
C PHE A 135 -7.37 1.63 2.51
N PRO A 136 -6.52 0.94 1.72
CA PRO A 136 -5.11 0.81 2.04
C PRO A 136 -4.37 2.14 2.14
N ILE A 137 -4.67 3.10 1.25
CA ILE A 137 -4.06 4.43 1.32
C ILE A 137 -4.41 5.10 2.66
N ILE A 138 -5.68 5.09 3.04
CA ILE A 138 -6.14 5.63 4.32
C ILE A 138 -5.48 4.90 5.50
N ALA A 139 -5.38 3.58 5.43
CA ALA A 139 -4.77 2.77 6.47
C ALA A 139 -3.28 3.11 6.66
N VAL A 140 -2.50 3.22 5.57
CA VAL A 140 -1.08 3.55 5.63
C VAL A 140 -0.85 4.98 6.11
N LEU A 141 -1.62 5.96 5.62
CA LEU A 141 -1.55 7.34 6.10
C LEU A 141 -1.91 7.44 7.58
N SER A 142 -2.97 6.76 8.02
CA SER A 142 -3.36 6.72 9.42
C SER A 142 -2.28 6.09 10.29
N LEU A 143 -1.69 4.97 9.85
CA LEU A 143 -0.59 4.32 10.55
C LEU A 143 0.61 5.26 10.70
N SER A 144 1.01 5.94 9.62
CA SER A 144 2.16 6.85 9.64
C SER A 144 1.96 8.03 10.59
N LEU A 145 0.75 8.61 10.60
CA LEU A 145 0.41 9.70 11.52
C LEU A 145 0.38 9.22 12.99
N ILE A 146 -0.17 8.04 13.26
CA ILE A 146 -0.16 7.44 14.60
C ILE A 146 1.28 7.20 15.06
N MET A 147 2.15 6.68 14.20
CA MET A 147 3.55 6.44 14.54
C MET A 147 4.30 7.74 14.81
N HIS A 148 4.05 8.77 14.00
CA HIS A 148 4.71 10.06 14.15
C HIS A 148 4.23 10.81 15.41
N TYR A 149 2.92 11.03 15.56
CA TYR A 149 2.35 11.77 16.69
C TYR A 149 2.29 10.95 17.98
N GLY A 150 2.23 9.62 17.88
CA GLY A 150 2.26 8.71 19.01
C GLY A 150 3.66 8.53 19.63
N GLY A 151 4.71 9.09 19.02
CA GLY A 151 6.08 8.95 19.51
C GLY A 151 6.59 7.51 19.51
N LEU A 152 6.03 6.65 18.64
CA LEU A 152 6.41 5.25 18.54
C LEU A 152 7.73 5.04 17.77
N VAL A 153 8.21 6.08 17.10
CA VAL A 153 9.42 6.05 16.29
C VAL A 153 10.47 6.96 16.91
N ASP A 154 11.58 6.39 17.34
CA ASP A 154 12.74 7.13 17.77
C ASP A 154 13.62 7.49 16.56
N TYR A 155 13.46 8.72 16.08
CA TYR A 155 14.19 9.22 14.92
C TYR A 155 15.70 9.29 15.13
N ALA A 156 16.15 9.45 16.38
CA ALA A 156 17.57 9.53 16.70
C ALA A 156 18.25 8.16 16.54
N GLU A 157 17.57 7.10 16.96
CA GLU A 157 18.07 5.73 16.83
C GLU A 157 18.13 5.30 15.36
N ILE A 158 17.08 5.59 14.57
CA ILE A 158 17.01 5.26 13.14
C ILE A 158 18.12 5.96 12.35
N THR A 159 18.35 7.24 12.59
CA THR A 159 19.41 7.99 11.90
C THR A 159 20.80 7.53 12.31
N ALA A 160 20.99 7.09 13.56
CA ALA A 160 22.25 6.54 14.04
C ALA A 160 22.55 5.17 13.41
N GLN A 161 21.56 4.29 13.33
CA GLN A 161 21.70 2.98 12.67
C GLN A 161 21.98 3.11 11.18
N ALA A 162 21.29 4.01 10.48
CA ALA A 162 21.52 4.28 9.08
C ALA A 162 22.93 4.84 8.79
N GLY A 163 23.44 5.70 9.64
CA GLY A 163 24.81 6.21 9.53
C GLY A 163 25.86 5.10 9.65
N ALA A 164 25.61 4.06 10.44
CA ALA A 164 26.50 2.92 10.60
C ALA A 164 26.48 1.99 9.36
N VAL A 165 25.31 1.81 8.71
CA VAL A 165 25.15 0.95 7.52
C VAL A 165 25.83 1.58 6.29
N VAL A 166 25.69 2.89 6.09
CA VAL A 166 26.28 3.61 4.94
C VAL A 166 27.81 3.51 4.92
N VAL A 167 28.46 3.46 6.08
CA VAL A 167 29.92 3.33 6.18
C VAL A 167 30.42 1.94 5.79
N THR A 168 29.56 0.91 5.90
CA THR A 168 29.96 -0.49 5.61
C THR A 168 29.74 -0.88 4.14
N GLU A 169 28.84 -0.23 3.40
CA GLU A 169 28.49 -0.59 2.03
C GLU A 169 29.13 0.28 0.91
N ALA A 170 29.98 1.24 1.25
CA ALA A 170 30.57 2.17 0.27
C ALA A 170 31.47 1.49 -0.81
N GLY A 171 31.66 0.18 -0.77
CA GLY A 171 32.53 -0.58 -1.68
C GLY A 171 31.85 -1.29 -2.84
N SER A 172 30.51 -1.42 -2.88
CA SER A 172 29.84 -2.34 -3.82
C SER A 172 28.50 -1.85 -4.41
N ILE A 173 28.19 -0.55 -4.28
CA ILE A 173 26.83 -0.05 -4.57
C ILE A 173 26.43 -0.19 -6.06
N TRP A 174 27.34 -0.02 -7.00
CA TRP A 174 27.01 -0.01 -8.43
C TRP A 174 26.77 -1.41 -9.02
N ASP A 175 27.52 -2.42 -8.63
CA ASP A 175 27.35 -3.77 -9.15
C ASP A 175 26.08 -4.44 -8.61
N ASN A 176 25.72 -4.21 -7.38
CA ASN A 176 24.51 -4.79 -6.77
C ASN A 176 23.22 -4.13 -7.27
N LEU A 177 23.21 -2.82 -7.55
CA LEU A 177 22.00 -2.10 -7.96
C LEU A 177 21.53 -2.52 -9.36
N PHE A 178 22.46 -2.67 -10.31
CA PHE A 178 22.16 -3.11 -11.68
C PHE A 178 21.70 -4.58 -11.72
N VAL A 179 22.37 -5.44 -10.98
CA VAL A 179 22.02 -6.87 -10.94
C VAL A 179 20.67 -7.08 -10.26
N GLN A 180 20.41 -6.41 -9.12
CA GLN A 180 19.13 -6.52 -8.43
C GLN A 180 17.98 -5.95 -9.24
N SER A 181 18.13 -4.78 -9.86
CA SER A 181 17.08 -4.21 -10.71
C SER A 181 16.78 -5.07 -11.93
N SER A 182 17.81 -5.72 -12.50
CA SER A 182 17.63 -6.65 -13.61
C SER A 182 16.87 -7.92 -13.19
N ILE A 183 17.20 -8.49 -12.03
CA ILE A 183 16.50 -9.65 -11.48
C ILE A 183 15.04 -9.32 -11.16
N LEU A 184 14.78 -8.17 -10.58
CA LEU A 184 13.43 -7.69 -10.27
C LEU A 184 12.59 -7.47 -11.54
N ALA A 185 13.19 -6.89 -12.58
CA ALA A 185 12.52 -6.71 -13.87
C ALA A 185 12.16 -8.07 -14.50
N VAL A 186 13.07 -9.03 -14.47
CA VAL A 186 12.81 -10.39 -14.97
C VAL A 186 11.74 -11.09 -14.15
N GLN A 187 11.78 -10.99 -12.83
CA GLN A 187 10.75 -11.58 -11.95
C GLN A 187 9.36 -10.94 -12.14
N ALA A 188 9.29 -9.67 -12.51
CA ALA A 188 8.02 -9.02 -12.82
C ALA A 188 7.48 -9.40 -14.21
N ILE A 189 8.35 -9.64 -15.19
CA ILE A 189 7.97 -9.92 -16.59
C ILE A 189 7.65 -11.41 -16.79
N VAL A 190 8.37 -12.33 -16.15
CA VAL A 190 8.18 -13.78 -16.34
C VAL A 190 6.74 -14.24 -16.08
N PRO A 191 6.04 -13.84 -15.01
CA PRO A 191 4.63 -14.21 -14.78
C PRO A 191 3.69 -13.66 -15.86
N LEU A 192 4.01 -12.47 -16.42
CA LEU A 192 3.19 -11.83 -17.48
C LEU A 192 3.35 -12.53 -18.84
N CYS A 193 4.44 -13.26 -19.07
CA CYS A 193 4.67 -14.01 -20.31
C CYS A 193 4.08 -15.43 -20.28
N ILE A 194 3.63 -15.91 -19.11
CA ILE A 194 3.09 -17.27 -18.93
C ILE A 194 1.54 -17.27 -19.03
N PHE A 195 0.91 -16.11 -18.99
CA PHE A 195 -0.54 -15.91 -19.18
C PHE A 195 -0.81 -15.18 -20.49
#